data_730c968f8d8778a22e9b18489c369d1a
#
_entry.id   730c968f8d8778a22e9b18489c369d1a
#
_cell.length_a   1.000
_cell.length_b   1.000
_cell.length_c   1.000
_cell.angle_alpha   90.00
_cell.angle_beta   90.00
_cell.angle_gamma   90.00
#
_symmetry.space_group_name_H-M   'P 1'
#
loop_
_entity.id
_entity.type
_entity.pdbx_description
1 polymer ?
#
loop_
_entity_poly.entity_id
_entity_poly.type
_entity_poly.pdbx_seq_one_letter_code
_entity_poly.pdbx_strand_id
1 'polypeptide(L)'
;MFNKITEHIYIYPAEHYTDRPNIGLIFGEEKSLLFDAGNSEKHVEKMKKELSKQGLPFPDYVLLSHWHWDHSFGAKFWGVPVIAG
;
A
#
# COMPACT_ATOMS: atom_id res chain seq x y z
N MET A 1 2.35 -6.11 8.90
CA MET A 1 3.58 -6.56 8.24
C MET A 1 3.31 -6.97 6.81
N PHE A 2 4.16 -6.57 5.90
CA PHE A 2 4.04 -7.03 4.52
C PHE A 2 4.53 -8.47 4.39
N ASN A 3 3.72 -9.31 3.77
CA ASN A 3 4.04 -10.71 3.55
C ASN A 3 4.55 -10.92 2.14
N LYS A 4 5.69 -11.56 2.01
CA LYS A 4 6.31 -11.82 0.72
C LYS A 4 5.56 -12.89 -0.05
N ILE A 5 5.16 -12.56 -1.29
CA ILE A 5 4.55 -13.52 -2.22
C ILE A 5 5.59 -13.97 -3.24
N THR A 6 6.30 -13.01 -3.85
CA THR A 6 7.45 -13.26 -4.70
C THR A 6 8.53 -12.24 -4.34
N GLU A 7 9.68 -12.28 -5.01
CA GLU A 7 10.75 -11.29 -4.79
C GLU A 7 10.33 -9.86 -5.10
N HIS A 8 9.27 -9.69 -5.89
CA HIS A 8 8.81 -8.38 -6.34
C HIS A 8 7.40 -8.02 -5.87
N ILE A 9 6.72 -8.92 -5.15
CA ILE A 9 5.34 -8.71 -4.72
C ILE A 9 5.19 -9.04 -3.25
N TYR A 10 4.73 -8.05 -2.49
CA TYR A 10 4.41 -8.19 -1.07
C TYR A 10 2.98 -7.78 -0.83
N ILE A 11 2.31 -8.41 0.12
CA ILE A 11 0.93 -8.09 0.49
C ILE A 11 0.87 -7.66 1.94
N TYR A 12 0.24 -6.53 2.21
CA TYR A 12 -0.11 -6.11 3.56
C TYR A 12 -1.53 -6.61 3.80
N PRO A 13 -1.71 -7.60 4.68
CA PRO A 13 -3.00 -8.30 4.78
C PRO A 13 -4.11 -7.44 5.38
N ALA A 14 -5.34 -7.77 5.02
CA ALA A 14 -6.53 -7.14 5.56
C ALA A 14 -6.63 -7.35 7.07
N GLU A 15 -7.19 -6.36 7.76
CA GLU A 15 -7.47 -6.45 9.19
C GLU A 15 -8.98 -6.44 9.39
N HIS A 16 -9.54 -7.57 9.84
CA HIS A 16 -10.99 -7.73 9.98
C HIS A 16 -11.62 -6.79 10.99
N TYR A 17 -10.88 -6.42 12.03
CA TYR A 17 -11.41 -5.55 13.08
C TYR A 17 -11.59 -4.11 12.65
N THR A 18 -10.86 -3.69 11.62
CA THR A 18 -10.76 -2.28 11.25
C THR A 18 -11.21 -2.02 9.83
N ASP A 19 -11.78 -3.01 9.17
CA ASP A 19 -12.15 -2.94 7.74
C ASP A 19 -11.00 -2.51 6.84
N ARG A 20 -9.77 -2.84 7.21
CA ARG A 20 -8.61 -2.52 6.40
C ARG A 20 -8.42 -3.56 5.31
N PRO A 21 -8.39 -3.15 4.04
CA PRO A 21 -8.26 -4.08 2.92
C PRO A 21 -6.85 -4.61 2.76
N ASN A 22 -6.69 -5.61 1.92
CA ASN A 22 -5.38 -6.05 1.48
C ASN A 22 -4.75 -4.97 0.59
N ILE A 23 -3.47 -4.71 0.83
CA ILE A 23 -2.71 -3.73 0.05
C ILE A 23 -1.53 -4.46 -0.58
N GLY A 24 -1.35 -4.28 -1.89
CA GLY A 24 -0.25 -4.90 -2.60
C GLY A 24 0.90 -3.94 -2.84
N LEU A 25 2.12 -4.39 -2.63
CA LEU A 25 3.32 -3.66 -3.00
C LEU A 25 4.03 -4.44 -4.09
N ILE A 26 4.22 -3.81 -5.24
CA ILE A 26 4.86 -4.41 -6.41
C ILE A 26 6.06 -3.54 -6.78
N PHE A 27 7.24 -4.13 -6.88
CA PHE A 27 8.41 -3.34 -7.21
C PHE A 27 9.39 -4.09 -8.10
N GLY A 28 10.07 -3.31 -8.94
CA GLY A 28 11.20 -3.79 -9.75
C GLY A 28 12.48 -3.11 -9.28
N GLU A 29 13.48 -3.04 -10.13
CA GLU A 29 14.76 -2.45 -9.79
C GLU A 29 14.71 -0.93 -9.67
N GLU A 30 13.85 -0.27 -10.44
CA GLU A 30 13.81 1.20 -10.51
C GLU A 30 12.54 1.83 -9.96
N LYS A 31 11.44 1.10 -10.00
CA LYS A 31 10.12 1.65 -9.65
C LYS A 31 9.37 0.74 -8.70
N SER A 32 8.54 1.34 -7.88
CA SER A 32 7.65 0.61 -6.98
C SER A 32 6.24 1.18 -7.05
N LEU A 33 5.26 0.30 -6.90
CA LEU A 33 3.86 0.61 -7.02
C LEU A 33 3.11 0.04 -5.83
N LEU A 34 2.32 0.88 -5.18
CA LEU A 34 1.41 0.41 -4.15
C LEU A 34 0.03 0.22 -4.77
N PHE A 35 -0.50 -0.99 -4.69
CA PHE A 35 -1.82 -1.32 -5.20
C PHE A 35 -2.84 -1.14 -4.09
N ASP A 36 -3.69 -0.13 -4.24
CA ASP A 36 -4.56 0.44 -3.23
C ASP A 36 -3.77 1.16 -2.13
N ALA A 37 -4.42 2.00 -1.35
CA ALA A 37 -3.69 2.97 -0.54
C ALA A 37 -3.96 2.89 0.96
N GLY A 38 -4.89 2.05 1.37
CA GLY A 38 -5.32 2.00 2.76
C GLY A 38 -6.53 2.87 3.01
N ASN A 39 -7.11 2.74 4.19
CA ASN A 39 -8.38 3.38 4.50
C ASN A 39 -8.31 4.53 5.50
N SER A 40 -7.15 4.82 6.05
CA SER A 40 -6.98 5.88 7.04
C SER A 40 -5.52 6.29 7.17
N GLU A 41 -5.31 7.44 7.81
CA GLU A 41 -3.96 7.90 8.11
C GLU A 41 -3.18 6.90 8.98
N LYS A 42 -3.84 6.32 9.97
CA LYS A 42 -3.21 5.32 10.83
C LYS A 42 -2.79 4.08 10.06
N HIS A 43 -3.61 3.65 9.13
CA HIS A 43 -3.31 2.50 8.27
C HIS A 43 -2.07 2.79 7.42
N VAL A 44 -2.03 3.95 6.81
CA VAL A 44 -0.90 4.39 5.99
C VAL A 44 0.38 4.49 6.83
N GLU A 45 0.30 5.12 8.00
CA GLU A 45 1.46 5.26 8.88
C GLU A 45 2.01 3.91 9.32
N LYS A 46 1.12 2.97 9.62
CA LYS A 46 1.52 1.62 9.99
C LYS A 46 2.25 0.92 8.85
N MET A 47 1.75 1.07 7.62
CA MET A 47 2.41 0.51 6.44
C MET A 47 3.77 1.16 6.18
N LYS A 48 3.88 2.48 6.33
CA LYS A 48 5.15 3.19 6.16
C LYS A 48 6.21 2.69 7.14
N LYS A 49 5.81 2.45 8.39
CA LYS A 49 6.71 1.90 9.39
C LYS A 49 7.20 0.51 9.02
N GLU A 50 6.28 -0.32 8.50
CA GLU A 50 6.64 -1.68 8.10
C GLU A 50 7.54 -1.69 6.88
N LEU A 51 7.34 -0.79 5.93
CA LEU A 51 8.24 -0.66 4.78
C LEU A 51 9.66 -0.36 5.24
N SER A 52 9.81 0.61 6.13
CA SER A 52 11.11 0.98 6.69
C SER A 52 11.73 -0.17 7.47
N LYS A 53 10.94 -0.80 8.33
CA LYS A 53 11.39 -1.88 9.19
C LYS A 53 11.82 -3.12 8.40
N GLN A 54 11.14 -3.43 7.31
CA GLN A 54 11.43 -4.59 6.47
C GLN A 54 12.44 -4.31 5.34
N GLY A 55 12.89 -3.05 5.22
CA GLY A 55 13.80 -2.68 4.14
C GLY A 55 13.18 -2.71 2.77
N LEU A 56 11.87 -2.50 2.68
CA LEU A 56 11.15 -2.49 1.41
C LEU A 56 11.12 -1.08 0.83
N PRO A 57 11.02 -0.94 -0.51
CA PRO A 57 11.01 0.38 -1.12
C PRO A 57 9.73 1.15 -0.82
N PHE A 58 9.86 2.47 -0.66
CA PHE A 58 8.72 3.37 -0.57
C PHE A 58 8.09 3.44 -1.97
N PRO A 59 6.75 3.42 -2.09
CA PRO A 59 6.14 3.43 -3.43
C PRO A 59 6.37 4.74 -4.17
N ASP A 60 6.63 4.63 -5.47
CA ASP A 60 6.72 5.78 -6.36
C ASP A 60 5.34 6.23 -6.83
N TYR A 61 4.40 5.29 -6.89
CA TYR A 61 3.03 5.55 -7.32
C TYR A 61 2.05 4.73 -6.48
N VAL A 62 0.82 5.22 -6.40
CA VAL A 62 -0.31 4.48 -5.84
C VAL A 62 -1.30 4.22 -6.96
N LEU A 63 -1.67 2.96 -7.18
CA LEU A 63 -2.69 2.57 -8.16
C LEU A 63 -3.95 2.15 -7.41
N LEU A 64 -5.06 2.81 -7.71
CA LEU A 64 -6.34 2.49 -7.11
C LEU A 64 -7.11 1.57 -8.04
N SER A 65 -7.51 0.40 -7.55
CA SER A 65 -8.23 -0.60 -8.34
C SER A 65 -9.70 -0.23 -8.55
N HIS A 66 -10.28 0.45 -7.58
CA HIS A 66 -11.69 0.86 -7.66
C HIS A 66 -11.98 1.97 -6.64
N TRP A 67 -13.19 2.50 -6.71
CA TRP A 67 -13.63 3.71 -6.01
C TRP A 67 -14.18 3.47 -4.61
N HIS A 68 -13.73 2.51 -3.87
CA HIS A 68 -14.20 2.32 -2.50
C HIS A 68 -13.36 3.13 -1.54
N TRP A 69 -14.01 3.81 -0.60
CA TRP A 69 -13.31 4.64 0.39
C TRP A 69 -12.29 3.85 1.21
N ASP A 70 -12.54 2.56 1.43
CA ASP A 70 -11.64 1.71 2.19
C ASP A 70 -10.35 1.36 1.44
N HIS A 71 -10.31 1.62 0.12
CA HIS A 71 -9.11 1.42 -0.70
C HIS A 71 -8.43 2.73 -1.08
N SER A 72 -9.20 3.81 -1.20
CA SER A 72 -8.70 5.08 -1.73
C SER A 72 -8.53 6.19 -0.70
N PHE A 73 -9.18 6.08 0.46
CA PHE A 73 -9.18 7.16 1.43
C PHE A 73 -7.78 7.53 1.93
N GLY A 74 -6.89 6.55 2.02
CA GLY A 74 -5.53 6.77 2.46
C GLY A 74 -4.56 7.29 1.40
N ALA A 75 -4.99 7.41 0.15
CA ALA A 75 -4.09 7.74 -0.96
C ALA A 75 -3.35 9.06 -0.75
N LYS A 76 -4.02 10.08 -0.24
CA LYS A 76 -3.44 11.40 -0.01
C LYS A 76 -2.28 11.39 1.00
N PHE A 77 -2.24 10.41 1.87
CA PHE A 77 -1.22 10.34 2.92
C PHE A 77 0.11 9.76 2.43
N TRP A 78 0.14 9.21 1.22
CA TRP A 78 1.38 8.67 0.65
C TRP A 78 2.27 9.74 0.03
N GLY A 79 1.69 10.87 -0.41
CA GLY A 79 2.47 11.97 -0.99
C GLY A 79 3.10 11.65 -2.33
N VAL A 80 2.55 10.70 -3.07
CA VAL A 80 3.05 10.30 -4.39
C VAL A 80 1.92 10.35 -5.40
N PRO A 81 2.23 10.35 -6.72
CA PRO A 81 1.19 10.35 -7.74
C PRO A 81 0.23 9.17 -7.58
N VAL A 82 -1.06 9.42 -7.77
CA VAL A 82 -2.12 8.42 -7.66
C VAL A 82 -2.70 8.18 -9.04
N ILE A 83 -2.79 6.91 -9.43
CA ILE A 83 -3.38 6.49 -10.69
C ILE A 83 -4.68 5.76 -10.35
N ALA A 84 -5.81 6.30 -10.83
CA ALA A 84 -7.12 5.69 -10.63
C ALA A 84 -7.60 5.05 -11.92
N GLY A 85 -8.11 3.84 -11.78
CA GLY A 85 -8.65 3.12 -12.92
C GLY A 85 -10.04 3.56 -13.32
#